data_a4469d1499227f4971189441979faa3d
#
_entry.id   a4469d1499227f4971189441979faa3d
#
_cell.length_a   1.000
_cell.length_b   1.000
_cell.length_c   1.000
_cell.angle_alpha   90.00
_cell.angle_beta   90.00
_cell.angle_gamma   90.00
#
_symmetry.space_group_name_H-M   'P 1'
#
loop_
_entity.id
_entity.type
_entity.pdbx_description
1 polymer ?
#
loop_
_entity_poly.entity_id
_entity_poly.type
_entity_poly.pdbx_seq_one_letter_code
_entity_poly.pdbx_strand_id
1 'polypeptide(L)'
;MAMITNDWLPAVREEFAKPYYRQLYQFVKEEYSRTVVYPPAEDIFNALHFTPLSEVKVLILGQDPYHNEHQAHGLSFSVLPDQKEIPPSLQNIYKELQDDLGCKIPNNGYLKKWADQGVLLLNTVLTVRAHQANSHQGRGWEQFTDAIIQAVNAQDRPIVYMLWGRPAQSKIPMLTNPKHLILKAPHPSPLSAYRGFFGCRHFSQANQFLKEHGIEPIDWQIENIN
;
A
#
# COMPACT_ATOMS: atom_id res chain seq x y z
N MET A 1 11.33 16.66 2.82
CA MET A 1 10.28 15.60 2.84
C MET A 1 8.97 16.25 2.41
N ALA A 2 8.19 15.59 1.55
CA ALA A 2 6.89 16.09 1.11
C ALA A 2 5.96 16.32 2.30
N MET A 3 5.02 17.26 2.15
CA MET A 3 4.04 17.59 3.19
C MET A 3 2.71 16.90 2.91
N ILE A 4 2.06 16.42 3.95
CA ILE A 4 0.68 15.91 3.88
C ILE A 4 -0.25 17.12 3.95
N THR A 5 -1.12 17.29 2.93
CA THR A 5 -1.92 18.52 2.76
C THR A 5 -3.43 18.29 2.73
N ASN A 6 -3.89 17.04 2.64
CA ASN A 6 -5.31 16.69 2.58
C ASN A 6 -5.86 16.31 3.98
N ASP A 7 -7.00 15.60 4.02
CA ASP A 7 -7.67 15.19 5.26
C ASP A 7 -6.89 14.16 6.11
N TRP A 8 -5.77 13.64 5.60
CA TRP A 8 -4.83 12.88 6.42
C TRP A 8 -4.11 13.75 7.45
N LEU A 9 -3.89 15.03 7.15
CA LEU A 9 -3.13 15.90 8.04
C LEU A 9 -3.75 16.00 9.45
N PRO A 10 -5.05 16.28 9.63
CA PRO A 10 -5.65 16.28 10.97
C PRO A 10 -5.55 14.91 11.66
N ALA A 11 -5.63 13.82 10.91
CA ALA A 11 -5.61 12.45 11.46
C ALA A 11 -4.24 12.04 12.02
N VAL A 12 -3.14 12.56 11.44
CA VAL A 12 -1.78 12.15 11.81
C VAL A 12 -0.93 13.28 12.40
N ARG A 13 -1.45 14.49 12.51
CA ARG A 13 -0.72 15.69 12.94
C ARG A 13 0.01 15.50 14.27
N GLU A 14 -0.60 14.81 15.23
CA GLU A 14 -0.02 14.59 16.53
C GLU A 14 1.26 13.75 16.49
N GLU A 15 1.38 12.87 15.47
CA GLU A 15 2.56 12.04 15.30
C GLU A 15 3.82 12.87 15.07
N PHE A 16 3.70 14.00 14.36
CA PHE A 16 4.84 14.87 14.03
C PHE A 16 5.52 15.49 15.27
N ALA A 17 4.80 15.61 16.37
CA ALA A 17 5.35 16.14 17.63
C ALA A 17 6.03 15.08 18.49
N LYS A 18 5.84 13.80 18.18
CA LYS A 18 6.37 12.69 18.99
C LYS A 18 7.87 12.51 18.78
N PRO A 19 8.62 12.08 19.83
CA PRO A 19 10.07 11.89 19.74
C PRO A 19 10.49 10.94 18.60
N TYR A 20 9.76 9.84 18.42
CA TYR A 20 10.11 8.87 17.37
C TYR A 20 10.06 9.50 15.97
N TYR A 21 9.07 10.37 15.72
CA TYR A 21 8.93 11.01 14.40
C TYR A 21 10.06 12.02 14.14
N ARG A 22 10.48 12.75 15.15
CA ARG A 22 11.63 13.67 15.04
C ARG A 22 12.91 12.91 14.69
N GLN A 23 13.12 11.75 15.33
CA GLN A 23 14.26 10.88 15.05
C GLN A 23 14.17 10.28 13.65
N LEU A 24 12.98 9.81 13.25
CA LEU A 24 12.72 9.31 11.90
C LEU A 24 12.99 10.39 10.85
N TYR A 25 12.47 11.59 11.05
CA TYR A 25 12.66 12.72 10.14
C TYR A 25 14.16 13.03 9.94
N GLN A 26 14.91 13.11 11.04
CA GLN A 26 16.35 13.36 10.99
C GLN A 26 17.09 12.24 10.27
N PHE A 27 16.76 11.00 10.57
CA PHE A 27 17.34 9.83 9.89
C PHE A 27 17.09 9.86 8.39
N VAL A 28 15.84 10.05 7.97
CA VAL A 28 15.46 10.08 6.54
C VAL A 28 16.18 11.24 5.83
N LYS A 29 16.22 12.42 6.44
CA LYS A 29 16.92 13.59 5.89
C LYS A 29 18.41 13.29 5.68
N GLU A 30 19.07 12.65 6.63
CA GLU A 30 20.48 12.24 6.51
C GLU A 30 20.67 11.19 5.41
N GLU A 31 19.80 10.21 5.31
CA GLU A 31 19.87 9.18 4.27
C GLU A 31 19.78 9.79 2.86
N TYR A 32 18.83 10.69 2.61
CA TYR A 32 18.72 11.38 1.33
C TYR A 32 19.93 12.28 1.02
N SER A 33 20.64 12.78 2.03
CA SER A 33 21.83 13.62 1.83
C SER A 33 23.11 12.83 1.54
N ARG A 34 23.13 11.54 1.92
CA ARG A 34 24.36 10.72 1.88
C ARG A 34 24.30 9.54 0.93
N THR A 35 23.10 9.06 0.63
CA THR A 35 22.89 7.84 -0.17
C THR A 35 21.76 8.07 -1.18
N VAL A 36 21.58 7.11 -2.08
CA VAL A 36 20.40 7.06 -2.94
C VAL A 36 19.29 6.35 -2.18
N VAL A 37 18.14 7.02 -2.04
CA VAL A 37 16.97 6.53 -1.33
C VAL A 37 15.76 6.54 -2.27
N TYR A 38 14.93 5.51 -2.17
CA TYR A 38 13.66 5.40 -2.90
C TYR A 38 12.47 5.37 -1.95
N PRO A 39 11.32 5.88 -2.39
CA PRO A 39 11.08 6.68 -3.61
C PRO A 39 11.74 8.06 -3.51
N PRO A 40 11.71 8.89 -4.56
CA PRO A 40 12.05 10.32 -4.45
C PRO A 40 11.31 10.98 -3.30
N ALA A 41 11.93 11.96 -2.65
CA ALA A 41 11.40 12.54 -1.40
C ALA A 41 9.98 13.14 -1.55
N GLU A 42 9.67 13.66 -2.71
CA GLU A 42 8.33 14.18 -3.05
C GLU A 42 7.25 13.10 -3.14
N ASP A 43 7.63 11.84 -3.37
CA ASP A 43 6.70 10.73 -3.58
C ASP A 43 6.42 9.91 -2.30
N ILE A 44 7.12 10.18 -1.20
CA ILE A 44 7.03 9.38 0.04
C ILE A 44 5.58 9.15 0.49
N PHE A 45 4.74 10.19 0.42
CA PHE A 45 3.37 10.16 0.88
C PHE A 45 2.32 10.03 -0.24
N ASN A 46 2.71 9.57 -1.42
CA ASN A 46 1.78 9.47 -2.54
C ASN A 46 0.57 8.57 -2.26
N ALA A 47 0.73 7.51 -1.47
CA ALA A 47 -0.41 6.69 -1.06
C ALA A 47 -1.49 7.52 -0.36
N LEU A 48 -1.09 8.47 0.48
CA LEU A 48 -1.99 9.37 1.19
C LEU A 48 -2.51 10.50 0.29
N HIS A 49 -1.67 11.01 -0.59
CA HIS A 49 -2.06 12.10 -1.50
C HIS A 49 -3.08 11.63 -2.54
N PHE A 50 -2.89 10.44 -3.10
CA PHE A 50 -3.79 9.90 -4.13
C PHE A 50 -5.09 9.35 -3.53
N THR A 51 -5.07 8.91 -2.27
CA THR A 51 -6.23 8.35 -1.59
C THR A 51 -6.47 9.08 -0.28
N PRO A 52 -7.27 10.16 -0.27
CA PRO A 52 -7.68 10.84 0.95
C PRO A 52 -8.34 9.88 1.94
N LEU A 53 -8.23 10.16 3.25
CA LEU A 53 -8.80 9.30 4.29
C LEU A 53 -10.30 9.07 4.09
N SER A 54 -11.04 10.12 3.74
CA SER A 54 -12.48 10.05 3.47
C SER A 54 -12.87 9.19 2.27
N GLU A 55 -11.91 8.88 1.39
CA GLU A 55 -12.15 8.10 0.17
C GLU A 55 -11.67 6.66 0.25
N VAL A 56 -11.01 6.26 1.33
CA VAL A 56 -10.49 4.90 1.49
C VAL A 56 -11.63 3.89 1.50
N LYS A 57 -11.61 2.96 0.54
CA LYS A 57 -12.51 1.81 0.42
C LYS A 57 -11.82 0.49 0.71
N VAL A 58 -10.56 0.39 0.30
CA VAL A 58 -9.72 -0.81 0.45
C VAL A 58 -8.34 -0.37 0.92
N LEU A 59 -7.75 -1.11 1.85
CA LEU A 59 -6.36 -0.94 2.24
C LEU A 59 -5.59 -2.23 1.88
N ILE A 60 -4.57 -2.09 1.05
CA ILE A 60 -3.61 -3.15 0.73
C ILE A 60 -2.28 -2.78 1.36
N LEU A 61 -1.77 -3.64 2.23
CA LEU A 61 -0.57 -3.37 3.00
C LEU A 61 0.64 -4.09 2.41
N GLY A 62 1.64 -3.31 1.98
CA GLY A 62 2.96 -3.81 1.59
C GLY A 62 3.98 -3.62 2.70
N GLN A 63 5.25 -3.97 2.46
CA GLN A 63 6.33 -3.87 3.44
C GLN A 63 7.16 -2.61 3.25
N ASP A 64 8.15 -2.64 2.37
CA ASP A 64 8.98 -1.50 2.03
C ASP A 64 8.97 -1.23 0.51
N PRO A 65 9.42 -0.05 0.06
CA PRO A 65 9.45 0.26 -1.37
C PRO A 65 10.40 -0.66 -2.14
N TYR A 66 10.19 -0.79 -3.44
CA TYR A 66 11.20 -1.38 -4.32
C TYR A 66 12.50 -0.61 -4.22
N HIS A 67 13.61 -1.34 -4.19
CA HIS A 67 14.95 -0.77 -3.95
C HIS A 67 15.80 -0.62 -5.21
N ASN A 68 15.27 -0.91 -6.39
CA ASN A 68 15.91 -0.69 -7.68
C ASN A 68 15.46 0.64 -8.30
N GLU A 69 16.27 1.14 -9.23
CA GLU A 69 16.02 2.42 -9.91
C GLU A 69 14.67 2.43 -10.65
N HIS A 70 14.01 3.59 -10.66
CA HIS A 70 12.78 3.87 -11.41
C HIS A 70 11.60 2.93 -11.11
N GLN A 71 11.56 2.30 -9.94
CA GLN A 71 10.43 1.44 -9.55
C GLN A 71 9.48 2.14 -8.60
N ALA A 72 9.96 2.45 -7.38
CA ALA A 72 9.12 2.98 -6.30
C ALA A 72 8.67 4.41 -6.56
N HIS A 73 7.39 4.68 -6.30
CA HIS A 73 6.81 6.04 -6.40
C HIS A 73 5.80 6.31 -5.28
N GLY A 74 5.88 5.60 -4.15
CA GLY A 74 5.08 5.83 -2.95
C GLY A 74 3.80 5.01 -2.82
N LEU A 75 3.53 4.09 -3.75
CA LEU A 75 2.43 3.13 -3.67
C LEU A 75 2.97 1.71 -3.52
N SER A 76 2.42 0.94 -2.58
CA SER A 76 2.80 -0.47 -2.42
C SER A 76 2.51 -1.28 -3.69
N PHE A 77 3.38 -2.23 -4.02
CA PHE A 77 3.32 -3.11 -5.19
C PHE A 77 3.43 -2.42 -6.55
N SER A 78 3.24 -1.11 -6.63
CA SER A 78 3.22 -0.33 -7.87
C SER A 78 4.62 0.07 -8.31
N VAL A 79 4.85 0.12 -9.62
CA VAL A 79 6.05 0.69 -10.23
C VAL A 79 5.67 1.84 -11.16
N LEU A 80 6.64 2.66 -11.52
CA LEU A 80 6.44 3.75 -12.49
C LEU A 80 5.96 3.21 -13.84
N PRO A 81 5.19 4.01 -14.59
CA PRO A 81 4.55 3.53 -15.83
C PRO A 81 5.53 3.17 -16.94
N ASP A 82 6.73 3.72 -16.93
CA ASP A 82 7.79 3.45 -17.90
C ASP A 82 8.63 2.20 -17.57
N GLN A 83 8.37 1.56 -16.42
CA GLN A 83 9.02 0.30 -16.07
C GLN A 83 8.53 -0.84 -16.98
N LYS A 84 9.48 -1.44 -17.71
CA LYS A 84 9.18 -2.54 -18.65
C LYS A 84 8.96 -3.86 -17.93
N GLU A 85 9.62 -4.06 -16.80
CA GLU A 85 9.53 -5.30 -16.02
C GLU A 85 8.52 -5.12 -14.88
N ILE A 86 7.50 -5.96 -14.88
CA ILE A 86 6.53 -6.03 -13.79
C ILE A 86 7.12 -6.91 -12.69
N PRO A 87 7.23 -6.41 -11.44
CA PRO A 87 7.78 -7.19 -10.34
C PRO A 87 7.05 -8.52 -10.12
N PRO A 88 7.74 -9.58 -9.68
CA PRO A 88 7.15 -10.91 -9.59
C PRO A 88 5.90 -11.00 -8.71
N SER A 89 5.87 -10.31 -7.57
CA SER A 89 4.67 -10.28 -6.73
C SER A 89 3.48 -9.63 -7.45
N LEU A 90 3.71 -8.56 -8.19
CA LEU A 90 2.66 -7.90 -8.97
C LEU A 90 2.19 -8.75 -10.15
N GLN A 91 3.09 -9.50 -10.80
CA GLN A 91 2.69 -10.48 -11.81
C GLN A 91 1.71 -11.51 -11.23
N ASN A 92 1.95 -11.98 -10.02
CA ASN A 92 1.07 -12.92 -9.33
C ASN A 92 -0.27 -12.27 -8.91
N ILE A 93 -0.25 -11.01 -8.52
CA ILE A 93 -1.49 -10.24 -8.29
C ILE A 93 -2.32 -10.16 -9.57
N TYR A 94 -1.71 -9.87 -10.70
CA TYR A 94 -2.39 -9.81 -11.99
C TYR A 94 -2.93 -11.17 -12.44
N LYS A 95 -2.17 -12.26 -12.15
CA LYS A 95 -2.66 -13.62 -12.43
C LYS A 95 -3.91 -13.93 -11.59
N GLU A 96 -3.91 -13.58 -10.30
CA GLU A 96 -5.10 -13.78 -9.46
C GLU A 96 -6.28 -12.93 -9.94
N LEU A 97 -6.05 -11.69 -10.35
CA LEU A 97 -7.09 -10.84 -10.95
C LEU A 97 -7.68 -11.44 -12.22
N GLN A 98 -6.86 -12.04 -13.07
CA GLN A 98 -7.32 -12.75 -14.26
C GLN A 98 -8.19 -13.95 -13.89
N ASP A 99 -7.76 -14.77 -12.93
CA ASP A 99 -8.47 -15.96 -12.51
C ASP A 99 -9.76 -15.62 -11.71
N ASP A 100 -9.75 -14.54 -10.92
CA ASP A 100 -10.88 -14.12 -10.08
C ASP A 100 -11.94 -13.33 -10.87
N LEU A 101 -11.54 -12.36 -11.66
CA LEU A 101 -12.44 -11.39 -12.30
C LEU A 101 -12.38 -11.39 -13.82
N GLY A 102 -11.53 -12.20 -14.43
CA GLY A 102 -11.35 -12.22 -15.90
C GLY A 102 -10.62 -10.98 -16.43
N CYS A 103 -9.90 -10.25 -15.58
CA CYS A 103 -9.11 -9.11 -16.01
C CYS A 103 -8.03 -9.54 -16.99
N LYS A 104 -7.73 -8.69 -17.96
CA LYS A 104 -6.58 -8.88 -18.85
C LYS A 104 -5.31 -8.48 -18.12
N ILE A 105 -4.23 -9.23 -18.32
CA ILE A 105 -2.92 -8.90 -17.76
C ILE A 105 -2.38 -7.68 -18.52
N PRO A 106 -2.12 -6.55 -17.79
CA PRO A 106 -1.65 -5.32 -18.42
C PRO A 106 -0.16 -5.38 -18.77
N ASN A 107 0.28 -4.46 -19.61
CA ASN A 107 1.69 -4.34 -20.00
C ASN A 107 2.52 -3.43 -19.09
N ASN A 108 1.97 -3.02 -17.95
CA ASN A 108 2.64 -2.12 -17.00
C ASN A 108 2.25 -2.45 -15.56
N GLY A 109 2.99 -1.92 -14.60
CA GLY A 109 2.76 -2.11 -13.17
C GLY A 109 2.32 -0.84 -12.44
N TYR A 110 1.71 0.13 -13.12
CA TYR A 110 1.33 1.40 -12.56
C TYR A 110 -0.08 1.36 -11.97
N LEU A 111 -0.19 1.32 -10.66
CA LEU A 111 -1.45 1.07 -9.94
C LEU A 111 -2.20 2.34 -9.51
N LYS A 112 -1.83 3.51 -10.04
CA LYS A 112 -2.49 4.77 -9.64
C LYS A 112 -4.00 4.75 -9.85
N LYS A 113 -4.50 4.07 -10.88
CA LYS A 113 -5.93 3.89 -11.12
C LYS A 113 -6.66 3.28 -9.92
N TRP A 114 -6.03 2.34 -9.21
CA TRP A 114 -6.62 1.79 -7.99
C TRP A 114 -6.66 2.82 -6.88
N ALA A 115 -5.55 3.54 -6.68
CA ALA A 115 -5.46 4.59 -5.66
C ALA A 115 -6.51 5.69 -5.88
N ASP A 116 -6.72 6.10 -7.12
CA ASP A 116 -7.70 7.12 -7.50
C ASP A 116 -9.16 6.69 -7.23
N GLN A 117 -9.40 5.40 -7.05
CA GLN A 117 -10.72 4.83 -6.72
C GLN A 117 -10.92 4.56 -5.22
N GLY A 118 -9.93 4.86 -4.39
CA GLY A 118 -10.03 4.63 -2.95
C GLY A 118 -9.28 3.39 -2.45
N VAL A 119 -8.37 2.83 -3.22
CA VAL A 119 -7.45 1.77 -2.76
C VAL A 119 -6.21 2.41 -2.15
N LEU A 120 -6.10 2.36 -0.83
CA LEU A 120 -4.92 2.83 -0.12
C LEU A 120 -3.81 1.78 -0.24
N LEU A 121 -2.84 2.05 -1.10
CA LEU A 121 -1.69 1.18 -1.35
C LEU A 121 -0.53 1.62 -0.43
N LEU A 122 -0.54 1.13 0.80
CA LEU A 122 0.35 1.57 1.87
C LEU A 122 1.46 0.55 2.13
N ASN A 123 2.72 1.02 2.15
CA ASN A 123 3.82 0.26 2.73
C ASN A 123 3.95 0.57 4.23
N THR A 124 4.38 -0.39 5.04
CA THR A 124 4.65 -0.16 6.46
C THR A 124 5.89 0.68 6.69
N VAL A 125 6.88 0.57 5.80
CA VAL A 125 8.09 1.38 5.75
C VAL A 125 8.07 2.18 4.46
N LEU A 126 8.23 3.50 4.51
CA LEU A 126 7.96 4.37 3.36
C LEU A 126 9.20 4.77 2.58
N THR A 127 10.39 4.42 3.04
CA THR A 127 11.66 4.68 2.34
C THR A 127 12.58 3.46 2.40
N VAL A 128 13.51 3.40 1.45
CA VAL A 128 14.50 2.33 1.38
C VAL A 128 15.78 2.86 0.74
N ARG A 129 16.95 2.39 1.22
CA ARG A 129 18.23 2.68 0.56
C ARG A 129 18.34 1.84 -0.72
N ALA A 130 18.86 2.44 -1.79
CA ALA A 130 19.06 1.76 -3.07
C ALA A 130 19.79 0.43 -2.90
N HIS A 131 19.24 -0.61 -3.53
CA HIS A 131 19.77 -1.99 -3.55
C HIS A 131 19.85 -2.68 -2.17
N GLN A 132 19.23 -2.12 -1.14
CA GLN A 132 19.27 -2.66 0.23
C GLN A 132 17.87 -2.81 0.82
N ALA A 133 17.20 -3.92 0.47
CA ALA A 133 15.89 -4.24 1.04
C ALA A 133 15.91 -4.19 2.57
N ASN A 134 14.83 -3.71 3.17
CA ASN A 134 14.65 -3.58 4.63
C ASN A 134 15.65 -2.62 5.32
N SER A 135 16.41 -1.83 4.59
CA SER A 135 17.46 -0.97 5.16
C SER A 135 16.92 0.12 6.10
N HIS A 136 15.68 0.56 5.94
CA HIS A 136 15.05 1.57 6.79
C HIS A 136 14.06 0.98 7.81
N GLN A 137 14.01 -0.34 7.93
CA GLN A 137 13.16 -1.02 8.90
C GLN A 137 13.61 -0.70 10.33
N GLY A 138 12.65 -0.54 11.26
CA GLY A 138 12.94 -0.27 12.67
C GLY A 138 13.41 1.16 12.96
N ARG A 139 13.22 2.10 12.04
CA ARG A 139 13.63 3.51 12.20
C ARG A 139 12.48 4.46 12.58
N GLY A 140 11.27 3.93 12.68
CA GLY A 140 10.09 4.69 13.11
C GLY A 140 8.96 4.76 12.09
N TRP A 141 9.20 4.38 10.82
CA TRP A 141 8.12 4.35 9.82
C TRP A 141 6.95 3.47 10.27
N GLU A 142 7.22 2.33 10.89
CA GLU A 142 6.20 1.38 11.34
C GLU A 142 5.24 2.02 12.35
N GLN A 143 5.75 2.85 13.26
CA GLN A 143 4.91 3.60 14.21
C GLN A 143 4.03 4.62 13.51
N PHE A 144 4.57 5.32 12.53
CA PHE A 144 3.82 6.30 11.75
C PHE A 144 2.72 5.63 10.90
N THR A 145 3.05 4.54 10.21
CA THR A 145 2.07 3.82 9.39
C THR A 145 1.04 3.07 10.25
N ASP A 146 1.39 2.66 11.46
CA ASP A 146 0.41 2.16 12.42
C ASP A 146 -0.63 3.24 12.79
N ALA A 147 -0.21 4.50 12.94
CA ALA A 147 -1.14 5.60 13.15
C ALA A 147 -2.07 5.81 11.93
N ILE A 148 -1.56 5.64 10.72
CA ILE A 148 -2.38 5.66 9.49
C ILE A 148 -3.42 4.53 9.52
N ILE A 149 -3.00 3.31 9.82
CA ILE A 149 -3.89 2.14 9.89
C ILE A 149 -4.97 2.36 10.96
N GLN A 150 -4.60 2.90 12.12
CA GLN A 150 -5.55 3.23 13.19
C GLN A 150 -6.58 4.29 12.76
N ALA A 151 -6.15 5.30 11.99
CA ALA A 151 -7.06 6.30 11.45
C ALA A 151 -8.07 5.69 10.48
N VAL A 152 -7.65 4.73 9.66
CA VAL A 152 -8.56 3.97 8.78
C VAL A 152 -9.52 3.10 9.61
N ASN A 153 -9.02 2.41 10.63
CA ASN A 153 -9.85 1.58 11.52
C ASN A 153 -10.94 2.40 12.22
N ALA A 154 -10.66 3.65 12.54
CA ALA A 154 -11.60 4.55 13.23
C ALA A 154 -12.74 5.08 12.33
N GLN A 155 -12.69 4.85 11.03
CA GLN A 155 -13.72 5.35 10.12
C GLN A 155 -15.05 4.63 10.32
N ASP A 156 -16.14 5.40 10.34
CA ASP A 156 -17.49 4.87 10.58
C ASP A 156 -18.19 4.43 9.28
N ARG A 157 -17.45 3.84 8.37
CA ARG A 157 -17.96 3.26 7.13
C ARG A 157 -17.27 1.93 6.84
N PRO A 158 -17.91 1.02 6.08
CA PRO A 158 -17.28 -0.25 5.71
C PRO A 158 -16.02 -0.05 4.86
N ILE A 159 -14.92 -0.70 5.27
CA ILE A 159 -13.64 -0.70 4.56
C ILE A 159 -13.12 -2.14 4.50
N VAL A 160 -12.44 -2.49 3.41
CA VAL A 160 -11.83 -3.81 3.22
C VAL A 160 -10.34 -3.72 3.45
N TYR A 161 -9.79 -4.64 4.25
CA TYR A 161 -8.35 -4.82 4.40
C TYR A 161 -7.91 -6.08 3.68
N MET A 162 -6.91 -5.95 2.82
CA MET A 162 -6.23 -7.09 2.18
C MET A 162 -4.85 -7.24 2.79
N LEU A 163 -4.68 -8.27 3.61
CA LEU A 163 -3.48 -8.50 4.40
C LEU A 163 -2.79 -9.79 3.92
N TRP A 164 -1.73 -9.63 3.16
CA TRP A 164 -1.00 -10.70 2.51
C TRP A 164 0.33 -10.98 3.21
N GLY A 165 0.43 -12.17 3.78
CA GLY A 165 1.60 -12.61 4.52
C GLY A 165 1.59 -12.20 6.00
N ARG A 166 2.50 -12.79 6.76
CA ARG A 166 2.56 -12.62 8.23
C ARG A 166 2.80 -11.17 8.67
N PRO A 167 3.73 -10.41 8.07
CA PRO A 167 3.95 -9.02 8.50
C PRO A 167 2.70 -8.16 8.38
N ALA A 168 1.96 -8.25 7.28
CA ALA A 168 0.70 -7.53 7.11
C ALA A 168 -0.36 -8.01 8.13
N GLN A 169 -0.49 -9.31 8.31
CA GLN A 169 -1.45 -9.90 9.26
C GLN A 169 -1.12 -9.60 10.72
N SER A 170 0.11 -9.23 11.05
CA SER A 170 0.49 -8.80 12.40
C SER A 170 -0.24 -7.54 12.85
N LYS A 171 -0.86 -6.80 11.92
CA LYS A 171 -1.65 -5.60 12.21
C LYS A 171 -3.10 -5.89 12.62
N ILE A 172 -3.58 -7.13 12.47
CA ILE A 172 -4.96 -7.51 12.80
C ILE A 172 -5.39 -7.12 14.23
N PRO A 173 -4.56 -7.26 15.27
CA PRO A 173 -4.97 -6.85 16.62
C PRO A 173 -5.41 -5.39 16.75
N MET A 174 -4.97 -4.50 15.88
CA MET A 174 -5.42 -3.09 15.89
C MET A 174 -6.66 -2.83 15.02
N LEU A 175 -7.11 -3.82 14.25
CA LEU A 175 -8.28 -3.71 13.37
C LEU A 175 -9.54 -4.18 14.12
N THR A 176 -10.00 -3.38 15.03
CA THR A 176 -11.06 -3.72 16.00
C THR A 176 -12.47 -3.32 15.55
N ASN A 177 -12.59 -2.53 14.49
CA ASN A 177 -13.89 -2.03 14.04
C ASN A 177 -14.68 -3.13 13.31
N PRO A 178 -15.84 -3.56 13.84
CA PRO A 178 -16.63 -4.66 13.26
C PRO A 178 -17.28 -4.32 11.92
N LYS A 179 -17.29 -3.06 11.50
CA LYS A 179 -17.82 -2.63 10.20
C LYS A 179 -16.93 -3.03 9.03
N HIS A 180 -15.65 -3.30 9.30
CA HIS A 180 -14.66 -3.60 8.28
C HIS A 180 -14.56 -5.09 7.97
N LEU A 181 -14.17 -5.41 6.73
CA LEU A 181 -13.87 -6.76 6.28
C LEU A 181 -12.35 -6.97 6.27
N ILE A 182 -11.86 -8.03 6.90
CA ILE A 182 -10.46 -8.40 6.90
C ILE A 182 -10.28 -9.65 6.03
N LEU A 183 -9.55 -9.53 4.93
CA LEU A 183 -9.20 -10.62 4.03
C LEU A 183 -7.73 -10.99 4.21
N LYS A 184 -7.45 -12.26 4.47
CA LYS A 184 -6.11 -12.80 4.73
C LYS A 184 -5.72 -13.82 3.68
N ALA A 185 -4.49 -13.76 3.20
CA ALA A 185 -3.89 -14.75 2.32
C ALA A 185 -2.36 -14.78 2.51
N PRO A 186 -1.68 -15.84 2.06
CA PRO A 186 -0.24 -15.80 1.91
C PRO A 186 0.19 -14.64 1.00
N HIS A 187 1.46 -14.22 1.11
CA HIS A 187 2.00 -13.16 0.28
C HIS A 187 2.03 -13.57 -1.20
N PRO A 188 1.79 -12.62 -2.16
CA PRO A 188 1.83 -12.92 -3.60
C PRO A 188 3.23 -13.18 -4.16
N SER A 189 4.28 -13.10 -3.36
CA SER A 189 5.64 -13.49 -3.77
C SER A 189 5.66 -14.90 -4.36
N PRO A 190 6.51 -15.16 -5.40
CA PRO A 190 6.71 -16.51 -5.92
C PRO A 190 7.03 -17.55 -4.86
N LEU A 191 7.62 -17.16 -3.73
CA LEU A 191 7.95 -18.05 -2.62
C LEU A 191 6.72 -18.57 -1.84
N SER A 192 5.57 -17.92 -1.95
CA SER A 192 4.39 -18.22 -1.12
C SER A 192 3.05 -18.17 -1.86
N ALA A 193 2.98 -17.64 -3.07
CA ALA A 193 1.72 -17.46 -3.79
C ALA A 193 0.94 -18.77 -3.98
N TYR A 194 1.62 -19.89 -4.24
CA TYR A 194 1.01 -21.21 -4.41
C TYR A 194 0.51 -21.83 -3.11
N ARG A 195 0.78 -21.23 -1.95
CA ARG A 195 0.32 -21.70 -0.64
C ARG A 195 -1.05 -21.17 -0.25
N GLY A 196 -1.74 -20.46 -1.16
CA GLY A 196 -3.08 -19.95 -0.93
C GLY A 196 -3.34 -18.49 -1.32
N PHE A 197 -2.38 -17.77 -1.89
CA PHE A 197 -2.67 -16.49 -2.53
C PHE A 197 -3.46 -16.70 -3.82
N PHE A 198 -3.00 -17.59 -4.70
CA PHE A 198 -3.77 -18.00 -5.86
C PHE A 198 -5.05 -18.72 -5.41
N GLY A 199 -6.18 -18.24 -5.90
CA GLY A 199 -7.50 -18.72 -5.50
C GLY A 199 -8.09 -18.04 -4.28
N CYS A 200 -7.41 -17.05 -3.68
CA CYS A 200 -7.94 -16.31 -2.54
C CYS A 200 -9.16 -15.45 -2.87
N ARG A 201 -9.32 -15.02 -4.13
CA ARG A 201 -10.49 -14.28 -4.64
C ARG A 201 -10.78 -12.99 -3.85
N HIS A 202 -9.76 -12.34 -3.35
CA HIS A 202 -9.91 -11.13 -2.53
C HIS A 202 -10.55 -9.99 -3.30
N PHE A 203 -10.30 -9.88 -4.60
CA PHE A 203 -10.79 -8.77 -5.43
C PHE A 203 -12.30 -8.84 -5.63
N SER A 204 -12.83 -10.02 -5.95
CA SER A 204 -14.28 -10.24 -6.06
C SER A 204 -14.96 -10.15 -4.69
N GLN A 205 -14.34 -10.68 -3.63
CA GLN A 205 -14.87 -10.59 -2.27
C GLN A 205 -14.93 -9.12 -1.79
N ALA A 206 -13.90 -8.33 -2.06
CA ALA A 206 -13.90 -6.90 -1.74
C ALA A 206 -15.04 -6.17 -2.46
N ASN A 207 -15.20 -6.40 -3.76
CA ASN A 207 -16.26 -5.78 -4.54
C ASN A 207 -17.65 -6.20 -4.10
N GLN A 208 -17.84 -7.47 -3.76
CA GLN A 208 -19.12 -7.96 -3.21
C GLN A 208 -19.46 -7.25 -1.90
N PHE A 209 -18.49 -7.14 -0.98
CA PHE A 209 -18.68 -6.46 0.29
C PHE A 209 -19.02 -4.98 0.10
N LEU A 210 -18.29 -4.27 -0.77
CA LEU A 210 -18.55 -2.87 -1.06
C LEU A 210 -19.96 -2.68 -1.63
N LYS A 211 -20.35 -3.51 -2.59
CA LYS A 211 -21.66 -3.46 -3.23
C LYS A 211 -22.79 -3.71 -2.22
N GLU A 212 -22.64 -4.68 -1.33
CA GLU A 212 -23.62 -4.99 -0.28
C GLU A 212 -23.83 -3.82 0.69
N HIS A 213 -22.86 -2.92 0.81
CA HIS A 213 -22.92 -1.74 1.65
C HIS A 213 -23.21 -0.44 0.87
N GLY A 214 -23.63 -0.55 -0.40
CA GLY A 214 -23.96 0.61 -1.22
C GLY A 214 -22.77 1.47 -1.63
N ILE A 215 -21.56 0.89 -1.61
CA ILE A 215 -20.31 1.57 -1.99
C ILE A 215 -19.93 1.09 -3.40
N GLU A 216 -19.54 2.04 -4.26
CA GLU A 216 -19.09 1.73 -5.61
C GLU A 216 -17.91 0.75 -5.59
N PRO A 217 -18.01 -0.41 -6.26
CA PRO A 217 -16.91 -1.37 -6.36
C PRO A 217 -15.69 -0.78 -7.07
N ILE A 218 -14.56 -1.44 -6.90
CA ILE A 218 -13.31 -1.07 -7.58
C ILE A 218 -13.28 -1.70 -8.97
N ASP A 219 -12.97 -0.90 -9.97
CA ASP A 219 -12.54 -1.39 -11.28
C ASP A 219 -11.05 -1.76 -11.19
N TRP A 220 -10.79 -3.07 -11.04
CA TRP A 220 -9.45 -3.58 -10.84
C TRP A 220 -8.62 -3.69 -12.13
N GLN A 221 -9.24 -3.52 -13.30
CA GLN A 221 -8.52 -3.58 -14.58
C GLN A 221 -7.53 -2.42 -14.69
N ILE A 222 -6.25 -2.72 -14.90
CA ILE A 222 -5.24 -1.74 -15.29
C ILE A 222 -5.16 -1.75 -16.82
N GLU A 223 -5.23 -0.57 -17.42
CA GLU A 223 -5.17 -0.40 -18.87
C GLU A 223 -3.73 -0.54 -19.37
N ASN A 224 -3.58 -1.00 -20.62
CA ASN A 224 -2.29 -0.97 -21.28
C ASN A 224 -1.83 0.48 -21.52
N ILE A 225 -0.53 0.69 -21.45
CA ILE A 225 0.13 1.95 -21.81
C ILE A 225 0.80 1.77 -23.18
N ASN A 226 0.66 2.77 -24.05
CA ASN A 226 1.25 2.80 -25.40
C ASN A 226 2.75 3.16 -25.37
#